data_d90423f3c867145e59dc0706909c3fbb
#
_entry.id   d90423f3c867145e59dc0706909c3fbb
#
_cell.length_a   1.000
_cell.length_b   1.000
_cell.length_c   1.000
_cell.angle_alpha   90.00
_cell.angle_beta   90.00
_cell.angle_gamma   90.00
#
_symmetry.space_group_name_H-M   'P 1'
#
loop_
_entity.id
_entity.type
_entity.pdbx_description
1 polymer ?
#
loop_
_entity_poly.entity_id
_entity_poly.type
_entity_poly.pdbx_seq_one_letter_code
_entity_poly.pdbx_strand_id
1 'polypeptide(L)'
;MILSIGAAAALCSCGQGEKEAQSNDFHYLLDEFADLKVIRFRVPGWDNLSLRQKEYAYHLSEAAKLGRDITWDQYCKWNLPIRHVVEDILNEYEGDRECADFQNFTVYAKRLFFANGIHHHYSEDKFFPECPKEYFRSLMEAVGDGEQAT
;
A
#
# COMPACT_ATOMS: atom_id res chain seq x y z
N MET A 1 70.53 -38.23 22.96
CA MET A 1 69.79 -38.61 21.74
C MET A 1 68.30 -38.61 22.07
N ILE A 2 67.67 -37.48 21.88
CA ILE A 2 66.21 -37.31 22.15
C ILE A 2 65.62 -36.67 20.93
N LEU A 3 64.77 -37.44 20.22
CA LEU A 3 64.03 -36.96 19.08
C LEU A 3 62.81 -36.17 19.57
N SER A 4 62.64 -34.93 19.17
CA SER A 4 61.43 -34.16 19.31
C SER A 4 60.65 -34.17 18.00
N ILE A 5 59.43 -34.71 18.06
CA ILE A 5 58.50 -34.75 16.97
C ILE A 5 57.69 -33.44 17.02
N GLY A 6 57.90 -32.58 16.04
CA GLY A 6 57.09 -31.36 15.89
C GLY A 6 55.75 -31.67 15.19
N ALA A 7 54.65 -31.43 15.90
CA ALA A 7 53.32 -31.50 15.28
C ALA A 7 53.01 -30.15 14.62
N ALA A 8 52.87 -30.19 13.29
CA ALA A 8 52.40 -29.06 12.51
C ALA A 8 50.86 -29.01 12.54
N ALA A 9 50.30 -28.03 13.27
CA ALA A 9 48.88 -27.74 13.23
C ALA A 9 48.56 -26.92 11.97
N ALA A 10 47.83 -27.51 11.05
CA ALA A 10 47.28 -26.81 9.90
C ALA A 10 46.03 -26.02 10.35
N LEU A 11 46.19 -24.70 10.43
CA LEU A 11 45.07 -23.81 10.60
C LEU A 11 44.30 -23.69 9.28
N CYS A 12 43.16 -24.38 9.17
CA CYS A 12 42.17 -24.10 8.15
C CYS A 12 41.54 -22.71 8.43
N SER A 13 42.04 -21.70 7.76
CA SER A 13 41.39 -20.41 7.67
C SER A 13 40.13 -20.55 6.80
N CYS A 14 38.98 -20.70 7.44
CA CYS A 14 37.70 -20.45 6.78
C CYS A 14 37.64 -18.98 6.41
N GLY A 15 37.88 -18.67 5.16
CA GLY A 15 37.57 -17.35 4.60
C GLY A 15 36.10 -17.06 4.73
N GLN A 16 35.71 -16.31 5.75
CA GLN A 16 34.47 -15.59 5.77
C GLN A 16 34.55 -14.55 4.66
N GLY A 17 33.89 -14.85 3.53
CA GLY A 17 33.61 -13.83 2.53
C GLY A 17 32.82 -12.73 3.24
N GLU A 18 33.46 -11.57 3.40
CA GLU A 18 32.78 -10.34 3.75
C GLU A 18 31.67 -10.14 2.72
N LYS A 19 30.45 -10.43 3.13
CA LYS A 19 29.27 -9.92 2.42
C LYS A 19 29.37 -8.41 2.55
N GLU A 20 29.78 -7.75 1.46
CA GLU A 20 29.63 -6.32 1.34
C GLU A 20 28.20 -6.00 1.78
N ALA A 21 28.07 -5.26 2.86
CA ALA A 21 26.82 -4.67 3.28
C ALA A 21 26.44 -3.66 2.19
N GLN A 22 25.70 -4.12 1.18
CA GLN A 22 25.06 -3.21 0.23
C GLN A 22 24.30 -2.22 1.07
N SER A 23 24.70 -0.95 0.99
CA SER A 23 23.97 0.16 1.60
C SER A 23 22.52 0.06 1.16
N ASN A 24 21.65 -0.27 2.12
CA ASN A 24 20.26 -0.59 1.80
C ASN A 24 19.48 0.73 1.72
N ASP A 25 19.76 1.52 0.69
CA ASP A 25 19.10 2.80 0.37
C ASP A 25 17.65 2.61 -0.14
N PHE A 26 17.09 1.43 0.08
CA PHE A 26 15.72 1.13 -0.33
C PHE A 26 14.75 1.64 0.73
N HIS A 27 14.00 2.66 0.39
CA HIS A 27 12.99 3.23 1.26
C HIS A 27 11.74 2.35 1.28
N TYR A 28 11.56 1.57 2.34
CA TYR A 28 10.45 0.63 2.48
C TYR A 28 9.12 1.33 2.79
N LEU A 29 9.12 2.34 3.66
CA LEU A 29 7.92 3.06 4.06
C LEU A 29 7.54 4.07 2.99
N LEU A 30 6.34 3.97 2.44
CA LEU A 30 5.80 4.90 1.45
C LEU A 30 4.89 5.96 2.07
N ASP A 31 4.05 5.55 3.02
CA ASP A 31 3.10 6.44 3.68
C ASP A 31 2.75 5.89 5.06
N GLU A 32 2.34 6.77 5.97
CA GLU A 32 1.83 6.43 7.29
C GLU A 32 0.63 7.33 7.60
N PHE A 33 -0.50 6.74 7.95
CA PHE A 33 -1.72 7.47 8.29
C PHE A 33 -2.58 6.65 9.25
N ALA A 34 -3.21 7.33 10.20
CA ALA A 34 -3.95 6.69 11.28
C ALA A 34 -3.09 5.63 12.00
N ASP A 35 -3.54 4.39 12.03
CA ASP A 35 -2.86 3.22 12.59
C ASP A 35 -2.18 2.34 11.51
N LEU A 36 -2.04 2.83 10.28
CA LEU A 36 -1.61 2.08 9.11
C LEU A 36 -0.26 2.57 8.56
N LYS A 37 0.53 1.63 8.07
CA LYS A 37 1.77 1.88 7.32
C LYS A 37 1.71 1.24 5.96
N VAL A 38 1.95 2.03 4.93
CA VAL A 38 2.06 1.53 3.54
C VAL A 38 3.53 1.26 3.26
N ILE A 39 3.85 0.00 3.05
CA ILE A 39 5.22 -0.44 2.76
C ILE A 39 5.30 -1.06 1.37
N ARG A 40 6.46 -0.93 0.75
CA ARG A 40 6.80 -1.61 -0.50
C ARG A 40 7.86 -2.66 -0.27
N PHE A 41 7.88 -3.64 -1.14
CA PHE A 41 8.86 -4.72 -1.10
C PHE A 41 9.78 -4.67 -2.30
N ARG A 42 11.04 -5.09 -2.11
CA ARG A 42 11.86 -5.52 -3.23
C ARG A 42 11.41 -6.90 -3.69
N VAL A 43 11.54 -7.15 -4.98
CA VAL A 43 11.36 -8.48 -5.56
C VAL A 43 12.75 -9.03 -5.93
N PRO A 44 13.39 -9.81 -5.04
CA PRO A 44 14.70 -10.38 -5.34
C PRO A 44 14.63 -11.24 -6.60
N GLY A 45 15.63 -11.10 -7.47
CA GLY A 45 15.66 -11.87 -8.71
C GLY A 45 14.84 -11.28 -9.87
N TRP A 46 14.15 -10.15 -9.70
CA TRP A 46 13.42 -9.48 -10.79
C TRP A 46 14.31 -9.20 -12.00
N ASP A 47 15.55 -8.77 -11.77
CA ASP A 47 16.49 -8.45 -12.85
C ASP A 47 16.93 -9.68 -13.65
N ASN A 48 16.85 -10.87 -13.05
CA ASN A 48 17.17 -12.14 -13.70
C ASN A 48 16.06 -12.67 -14.62
N LEU A 49 14.87 -12.08 -14.56
CA LEU A 49 13.76 -12.45 -15.44
C LEU A 49 14.00 -11.96 -16.86
N SER A 50 13.68 -12.82 -17.84
CA SER A 50 13.65 -12.44 -19.24
C SER A 50 12.58 -11.36 -19.50
N LEU A 51 12.74 -10.59 -20.57
CA LEU A 51 11.75 -9.58 -20.97
C LEU A 51 10.34 -10.18 -21.08
N ARG A 52 10.22 -11.35 -21.70
CA ARG A 52 8.92 -12.04 -21.84
C ARG A 52 8.27 -12.38 -20.49
N GLN A 53 9.06 -12.77 -19.49
CA GLN A 53 8.54 -13.03 -18.14
C GLN A 53 8.10 -11.73 -17.45
N LYS A 54 8.83 -10.63 -17.62
CA LYS A 54 8.48 -9.32 -17.11
C LYS A 54 7.19 -8.79 -17.75
N GLU A 55 7.05 -8.91 -19.06
CA GLU A 55 5.83 -8.57 -19.80
C GLU A 55 4.64 -9.40 -19.34
N TYR A 56 4.82 -10.71 -19.16
CA TYR A 56 3.77 -11.57 -18.63
C TYR A 56 3.30 -11.15 -17.24
N ALA A 57 4.25 -10.88 -16.31
CA ALA A 57 3.93 -10.40 -14.97
C ALA A 57 3.20 -9.05 -15.00
N TYR A 58 3.62 -8.15 -15.90
CA TYR A 58 2.93 -6.88 -16.10
C TYR A 58 1.47 -7.08 -16.53
N HIS A 59 1.22 -7.86 -17.57
CA HIS A 59 -0.13 -8.11 -18.05
C HIS A 59 -1.02 -8.82 -17.02
N LEU A 60 -0.47 -9.74 -16.23
CA LEU A 60 -1.19 -10.33 -15.11
C LEU A 60 -1.56 -9.29 -14.04
N SER A 61 -0.65 -8.38 -13.73
CA SER A 61 -0.92 -7.28 -12.79
C SER A 61 -2.02 -6.36 -13.31
N GLU A 62 -1.99 -5.99 -14.59
CA GLU A 62 -3.04 -5.17 -15.20
C GLU A 62 -4.41 -5.88 -15.17
N ALA A 63 -4.42 -7.18 -15.52
CA ALA A 63 -5.65 -7.96 -15.45
C ALA A 63 -6.21 -8.06 -14.02
N ALA A 64 -5.35 -8.20 -13.02
CA ALA A 64 -5.77 -8.24 -11.60
C ALA A 64 -6.42 -6.93 -11.13
N LYS A 65 -6.00 -5.79 -11.68
CA LYS A 65 -6.61 -4.48 -11.34
C LYS A 65 -8.08 -4.40 -11.78
N LEU A 66 -8.45 -5.04 -12.89
CA LEU A 66 -9.84 -5.06 -13.38
C LEU A 66 -10.78 -5.84 -12.45
N GLY A 67 -10.26 -6.77 -11.65
CA GLY A 67 -11.03 -7.51 -10.64
C GLY A 67 -11.23 -6.78 -9.31
N ARG A 68 -10.68 -5.58 -9.14
CA ARG A 68 -10.72 -4.86 -7.86
C ARG A 68 -12.15 -4.58 -7.38
N ASP A 69 -13.05 -4.23 -8.28
CA ASP A 69 -14.43 -3.89 -7.95
C ASP A 69 -15.16 -5.05 -7.29
N ILE A 70 -14.85 -6.29 -7.67
CA ILE A 70 -15.40 -7.49 -7.06
C ILE A 70 -15.09 -7.54 -5.56
N THR A 71 -13.86 -7.20 -5.18
CA THR A 71 -13.45 -7.18 -3.76
C THR A 71 -14.25 -6.15 -2.97
N TRP A 72 -14.49 -4.98 -3.53
CA TRP A 72 -15.30 -3.93 -2.89
C TRP A 72 -16.76 -4.35 -2.73
N ASP A 73 -17.36 -4.89 -3.77
CA ASP A 73 -18.78 -5.26 -3.80
C ASP A 73 -19.11 -6.43 -2.87
N GLN A 74 -18.20 -7.40 -2.73
CA GLN A 74 -18.42 -8.60 -1.92
C GLN A 74 -18.64 -8.31 -0.43
N TYR A 75 -17.98 -7.29 0.12
CA TYR A 75 -18.07 -6.97 1.55
C TYR A 75 -19.32 -6.17 1.93
N CYS A 76 -19.74 -5.25 1.08
CA CYS A 76 -20.90 -4.42 1.34
C CYS A 76 -21.38 -3.77 0.04
N LYS A 77 -22.68 -3.86 -0.24
CA LYS A 77 -23.30 -3.29 -1.44
C LYS A 77 -23.08 -1.77 -1.62
N TRP A 78 -22.71 -1.06 -0.56
CA TRP A 78 -22.47 0.37 -0.59
C TRP A 78 -21.00 0.74 -0.84
N ASN A 79 -20.09 -0.23 -0.79
CA ASN A 79 -18.66 0.06 -0.93
C ASN A 79 -18.30 0.66 -2.29
N LEU A 80 -18.81 0.10 -3.40
CA LEU A 80 -18.56 0.63 -4.73
C LEU A 80 -19.11 2.04 -4.94
N PRO A 81 -20.39 2.33 -4.64
CA PRO A 81 -20.92 3.70 -4.72
C PRO A 81 -20.13 4.69 -3.87
N ILE A 82 -19.80 4.34 -2.63
CA ILE A 82 -19.01 5.21 -1.73
C ILE A 82 -17.61 5.43 -2.30
N ARG A 83 -16.97 4.39 -2.85
CA ARG A 83 -15.66 4.51 -3.49
C ARG A 83 -15.70 5.51 -4.63
N HIS A 84 -16.67 5.43 -5.54
CA HIS A 84 -16.78 6.34 -6.67
C HIS A 84 -16.94 7.79 -6.19
N VAL A 85 -17.84 8.06 -5.26
CA VAL A 85 -18.00 9.41 -4.68
C VAL A 85 -16.70 9.94 -4.06
N VAL A 86 -15.96 9.08 -3.34
CA VAL A 86 -14.67 9.48 -2.73
C VAL A 86 -13.61 9.72 -3.80
N GLU A 87 -13.56 8.90 -4.86
CA GLU A 87 -12.65 9.09 -6.00
C GLU A 87 -12.97 10.41 -6.74
N ASP A 88 -14.26 10.72 -6.96
CA ASP A 88 -14.70 11.95 -7.62
C ASP A 88 -14.30 13.18 -6.78
N ILE A 89 -14.55 13.17 -5.47
CA ILE A 89 -14.10 14.24 -4.57
C ILE A 89 -12.58 14.42 -4.64
N LEU A 90 -11.80 13.34 -4.58
CA LEU A 90 -10.33 13.42 -4.64
C LEU A 90 -9.82 13.96 -5.99
N ASN A 91 -10.51 13.66 -7.09
CA ASN A 91 -10.10 14.05 -8.43
C ASN A 91 -10.59 15.46 -8.81
N GLU A 92 -11.82 15.80 -8.46
CA GLU A 92 -12.53 16.95 -9.04
C GLU A 92 -12.72 18.12 -8.06
N TYR A 93 -12.59 17.91 -6.75
CA TYR A 93 -12.77 19.01 -5.80
C TYR A 93 -11.67 20.07 -5.95
N GLU A 94 -12.07 21.28 -6.34
CA GLU A 94 -11.18 22.42 -6.58
C GLU A 94 -11.07 23.39 -5.38
N GLY A 95 -11.73 23.10 -4.26
CA GLY A 95 -11.70 23.95 -3.07
C GLY A 95 -10.41 23.80 -2.25
N ASP A 96 -10.45 24.33 -1.00
CA ASP A 96 -9.31 24.31 -0.09
C ASP A 96 -9.01 22.89 0.40
N ARG A 97 -7.96 22.28 -0.15
CA ARG A 97 -7.48 20.94 0.22
C ARG A 97 -6.55 20.95 1.43
N GLU A 98 -6.09 22.10 1.88
CA GLU A 98 -5.18 22.23 3.02
C GLU A 98 -5.92 22.43 4.34
N CYS A 99 -7.23 22.69 4.31
CA CYS A 99 -8.04 22.84 5.52
C CYS A 99 -8.10 21.52 6.32
N ALA A 100 -8.26 21.63 7.63
CA ALA A 100 -8.27 20.48 8.54
C ALA A 100 -9.36 19.45 8.19
N ASP A 101 -10.54 19.91 7.76
CA ASP A 101 -11.66 19.04 7.43
C ASP A 101 -11.38 18.22 6.15
N PHE A 102 -10.71 18.80 5.14
CA PHE A 102 -10.30 18.06 3.96
C PHE A 102 -9.18 17.08 4.27
N GLN A 103 -8.25 17.43 5.13
CA GLN A 103 -7.21 16.50 5.57
C GLN A 103 -7.80 15.31 6.32
N ASN A 104 -8.77 15.52 7.20
CA ASN A 104 -9.50 14.47 7.89
C ASN A 104 -10.30 13.58 6.90
N PHE A 105 -10.95 14.18 5.90
CA PHE A 105 -11.56 13.43 4.81
C PHE A 105 -10.53 12.59 4.03
N THR A 106 -9.35 13.13 3.76
CA THR A 106 -8.28 12.40 3.06
C THR A 106 -7.79 11.19 3.85
N VAL A 107 -7.67 11.30 5.17
CA VAL A 107 -7.33 10.16 6.05
C VAL A 107 -8.43 9.08 5.96
N TYR A 108 -9.70 9.48 6.00
CA TYR A 108 -10.82 8.55 5.81
C TYR A 108 -10.75 7.85 4.45
N ALA A 109 -10.51 8.59 3.36
CA ALA A 109 -10.37 8.05 2.02
C ALA A 109 -9.23 7.03 1.94
N LYS A 110 -8.06 7.33 2.51
CA LYS A 110 -6.92 6.40 2.58
C LYS A 110 -7.27 5.11 3.33
N ARG A 111 -7.98 5.20 4.46
CA ARG A 111 -8.45 4.02 5.22
C ARG A 111 -9.43 3.18 4.42
N LEU A 112 -10.38 3.83 3.74
CA LEU A 112 -11.36 3.21 2.85
C LEU A 112 -10.67 2.41 1.73
N PHE A 113 -9.70 3.01 1.04
CA PHE A 113 -8.95 2.35 -0.03
C PHE A 113 -8.08 1.21 0.49
N PHE A 114 -7.47 1.36 1.65
CA PHE A 114 -6.66 0.32 2.27
C PHE A 114 -7.49 -0.92 2.63
N ALA A 115 -8.67 -0.71 3.19
CA ALA A 115 -9.56 -1.79 3.63
C ALA A 115 -10.43 -2.38 2.48
N ASN A 116 -10.46 -1.76 1.30
CA ASN A 116 -11.41 -2.03 0.21
C ASN A 116 -12.87 -1.91 0.66
N GLY A 117 -13.18 -0.94 1.49
CA GLY A 117 -14.54 -0.70 1.97
C GLY A 117 -14.62 0.10 3.26
N ILE A 118 -15.86 0.30 3.71
CA ILE A 118 -16.18 1.12 4.89
C ILE A 118 -15.92 0.43 6.23
N HIS A 119 -15.51 -0.83 6.23
CA HIS A 119 -15.23 -1.59 7.44
C HIS A 119 -13.73 -1.81 7.62
N HIS A 120 -13.32 -1.86 8.87
CA HIS A 120 -11.93 -2.18 9.21
C HIS A 120 -11.56 -3.57 8.69
N HIS A 121 -10.36 -3.73 8.13
CA HIS A 121 -9.91 -4.94 7.43
C HIS A 121 -9.75 -6.19 8.33
N TYR A 122 -9.74 -6.03 9.67
CA TYR A 122 -9.71 -7.13 10.64
C TYR A 122 -10.91 -7.19 11.56
N SER A 123 -11.86 -6.25 11.44
CA SER A 123 -13.06 -6.21 12.27
C SER A 123 -14.26 -5.74 11.46
N GLU A 124 -15.45 -5.76 12.09
CA GLU A 124 -16.67 -5.23 11.48
C GLU A 124 -16.90 -3.74 11.82
N ASP A 125 -15.91 -3.10 12.45
CA ASP A 125 -16.01 -1.69 12.82
C ASP A 125 -16.03 -0.80 11.56
N LYS A 126 -16.98 0.12 11.51
CA LYS A 126 -17.09 1.04 10.39
C LYS A 126 -16.17 2.24 10.56
N PHE A 127 -15.56 2.64 9.45
CA PHE A 127 -14.88 3.92 9.37
C PHE A 127 -15.89 5.05 9.17
N PHE A 128 -15.64 6.14 9.86
CA PHE A 128 -16.35 7.40 9.66
C PHE A 128 -15.31 8.50 9.40
N PRO A 129 -15.61 9.46 8.52
CA PRO A 129 -14.74 10.63 8.35
C PRO A 129 -14.75 11.47 9.64
N GLU A 130 -13.57 11.94 10.04
CA GLU A 130 -13.39 12.84 11.20
C GLU A 130 -13.60 14.32 10.81
N CYS A 131 -14.45 14.57 9.83
CA CYS A 131 -14.91 15.89 9.44
C CYS A 131 -16.42 16.02 9.71
N PRO A 132 -16.96 17.26 9.84
CA PRO A 132 -18.39 17.48 10.01
C PRO A 132 -19.21 16.87 8.88
N LYS A 133 -20.37 16.30 9.21
CA LYS A 133 -21.27 15.70 8.21
C LYS A 133 -21.69 16.69 7.12
N GLU A 134 -21.90 17.93 7.51
CA GLU A 134 -22.25 19.02 6.60
C GLU A 134 -21.12 19.34 5.64
N TYR A 135 -19.87 19.28 6.10
CA TYR A 135 -18.70 19.45 5.24
C TYR A 135 -18.58 18.30 4.23
N PHE A 136 -18.73 17.05 4.66
CA PHE A 136 -18.71 15.92 3.75
C PHE A 136 -19.81 16.03 2.68
N ARG A 137 -21.02 16.49 3.06
CA ARG A 137 -22.10 16.75 2.10
C ARG A 137 -21.71 17.83 1.10
N SER A 138 -21.11 18.94 1.56
CA SER A 138 -20.67 20.01 0.66
C SER A 138 -19.60 19.55 -0.34
N LEU A 139 -18.73 18.59 0.04
CA LEU A 139 -17.78 17.98 -0.89
C LEU A 139 -18.50 17.20 -1.99
N MET A 140 -19.52 16.40 -1.66
CA MET A 140 -20.31 15.66 -2.66
C MET A 140 -21.07 16.61 -3.60
N GLU A 141 -21.69 17.67 -3.06
CA GLU A 141 -22.39 18.67 -3.86
C GLU A 141 -21.46 19.43 -4.81
N ALA A 142 -20.20 19.65 -4.40
CA ALA A 142 -19.20 20.37 -5.21
C ALA A 142 -18.75 19.59 -6.43
N VAL A 143 -18.80 18.25 -6.41
CA VAL A 143 -18.40 17.39 -7.54
C VAL A 143 -19.57 16.87 -8.38
N GLY A 144 -20.80 17.30 -8.08
CA GLY A 144 -21.96 17.14 -8.97
C GLY A 144 -22.67 15.79 -8.94
N ASP A 145 -22.27 14.83 -8.10
CA ASP A 145 -22.80 13.45 -8.11
C ASP A 145 -23.80 13.12 -6.99
N GLY A 146 -24.52 14.12 -6.51
CA GLY A 146 -25.66 13.89 -5.61
C GLY A 146 -26.81 13.07 -6.21
N GLU A 147 -26.82 12.80 -7.50
CA GLU A 147 -27.93 12.09 -8.21
C GLU A 147 -27.74 10.57 -8.32
N GLN A 148 -26.53 10.02 -8.16
CA GLN A 148 -26.29 8.56 -8.32
C GLN A 148 -26.28 7.78 -6.99
N ALA A 149 -26.42 8.43 -5.85
CA ALA A 149 -26.38 7.79 -4.52
C ALA A 149 -27.76 7.59 -3.86
N THR A 150 -28.85 7.65 -4.62
CA THR A 150 -30.22 7.39 -4.13
C THR A 150 -30.74 5.99 -4.46
#